data_ab2fec3357eaf4870923d4d901ebfd3d
#
_entry.id   ab2fec3357eaf4870923d4d901ebfd3d
#
_cell.length_a   1.000
_cell.length_b   1.000
_cell.length_c   1.000
_cell.angle_alpha   90.00
_cell.angle_beta   90.00
_cell.angle_gamma   90.00
#
_symmetry.space_group_name_H-M   'P 1'
#
loop_
_entity.id
_entity.type
_entity.pdbx_description
1 polymer ?
#
loop_
_entity_poly.entity_id
_entity_poly.type
_entity_poly.pdbx_seq_one_letter_code
_entity_poly.pdbx_strand_id
1 'polypeptide(L)'
;MKKSLKIASVALASLLAAGIFAGCGGDRKAASSKAAAADGKTTVKLVLSSTERPLSWADENGKLQGYEYDIWQEVNKNLKDYHLDIQAVPPETQDVMMESGDAKVASGGYYRTPRREKDYIVPKTPIGVSSVMVYMSRENAQKYHSLEDVIKGGGKLVPNTPNGGIYKVLTDWNAAHDNIMKEVPIQDGLTPAERITSLKNGQYDALVYPNNLGVEDIAKAMNFEIVALDNPLKVNETVVIVNKNEQKLADEIEAALEKMSKDGTLQKISEKWYHKNLFDQLKDAGK
;
A
#
# COMPACT_ATOMS: atom_id res chain seq x y z
N MET A 1 -41.16 -50.76 13.08
CA MET A 1 -42.48 -50.15 13.31
C MET A 1 -42.56 -48.86 12.55
N LYS A 2 -43.48 -48.81 11.58
CA LYS A 2 -43.71 -47.67 10.69
C LYS A 2 -44.48 -46.59 11.44
N LYS A 3 -44.11 -45.33 11.32
CA LYS A 3 -45.07 -44.22 11.51
C LYS A 3 -44.84 -43.15 10.44
N SER A 4 -45.92 -42.95 9.78
CA SER A 4 -46.18 -42.22 8.55
C SER A 4 -46.15 -40.68 8.71
N LEU A 5 -45.68 -40.11 7.66
CA LEU A 5 -45.70 -38.71 7.22
C LEU A 5 -47.14 -38.20 7.03
N LYS A 6 -47.43 -36.97 7.44
CA LYS A 6 -48.58 -36.22 6.95
C LYS A 6 -48.13 -34.94 6.27
N ILE A 7 -48.37 -34.93 4.98
CA ILE A 7 -48.24 -33.80 4.05
C ILE A 7 -49.48 -32.92 4.27
N ALA A 8 -49.30 -31.62 4.45
CA ALA A 8 -50.36 -30.63 4.31
C ALA A 8 -49.97 -29.64 3.20
N SER A 9 -50.64 -29.83 2.09
CA SER A 9 -50.65 -28.92 0.93
C SER A 9 -51.58 -27.75 1.21
N VAL A 10 -51.13 -26.52 0.96
CA VAL A 10 -52.02 -25.37 0.76
C VAL A 10 -51.63 -24.72 -0.56
N ALA A 11 -52.55 -24.74 -1.45
CA ALA A 11 -52.55 -24.13 -2.77
C ALA A 11 -53.23 -22.75 -2.74
N LEU A 12 -52.96 -21.99 -3.79
CA LEU A 12 -53.72 -20.85 -4.34
C LEU A 12 -53.16 -19.47 -3.98
N ALA A 13 -53.09 -18.50 -4.85
CA ALA A 13 -53.80 -18.23 -6.11
C ALA A 13 -52.96 -17.30 -7.01
N SER A 14 -53.06 -17.56 -8.26
CA SER A 14 -52.59 -16.76 -9.40
C SER A 14 -53.45 -15.49 -9.58
N LEU A 15 -52.83 -14.34 -9.80
CA LEU A 15 -53.45 -13.20 -10.49
C LEU A 15 -52.53 -12.73 -11.60
N LEU A 16 -52.92 -13.01 -12.82
CA LEU A 16 -52.42 -12.46 -14.06
C LEU A 16 -52.85 -11.01 -14.18
N ALA A 17 -51.92 -10.10 -14.38
CA ALA A 17 -52.18 -8.80 -15.01
C ALA A 17 -51.22 -8.66 -16.20
N ALA A 18 -51.78 -8.77 -17.38
CA ALA A 18 -51.12 -8.49 -18.66
C ALA A 18 -50.94 -7.00 -18.83
N GLY A 19 -49.69 -6.52 -18.99
CA GLY A 19 -49.34 -5.16 -19.32
C GLY A 19 -48.38 -5.14 -20.52
N ILE A 20 -48.80 -4.50 -21.56
CA ILE A 20 -48.37 -4.42 -22.92
C ILE A 20 -46.90 -3.99 -23.06
N PHE A 21 -46.10 -4.75 -23.78
CA PHE A 21 -44.79 -4.36 -24.29
C PHE A 21 -44.95 -3.38 -25.46
N ALA A 22 -44.48 -2.15 -25.29
CA ALA A 22 -44.06 -1.29 -26.39
C ALA A 22 -42.55 -1.17 -26.35
N GLY A 23 -41.86 -1.73 -27.35
CA GLY A 23 -40.43 -1.68 -27.47
C GLY A 23 -39.94 -0.30 -27.92
N CYS A 24 -38.82 0.10 -27.37
CA CYS A 24 -37.88 1.02 -28.02
C CYS A 24 -36.46 0.62 -27.64
N GLY A 25 -35.67 0.21 -28.63
CA GLY A 25 -34.25 -0.01 -28.50
C GLY A 25 -33.58 1.32 -28.20
N GLY A 26 -32.78 1.32 -27.18
CA GLY A 26 -31.90 2.43 -26.82
C GLY A 26 -30.71 1.87 -26.08
N ASP A 27 -29.52 2.07 -26.64
CA ASP A 27 -28.24 1.74 -26.02
C ASP A 27 -28.19 2.24 -24.57
N ARG A 28 -28.29 1.32 -23.62
CA ARG A 28 -28.01 1.62 -22.21
C ARG A 28 -26.49 1.65 -22.05
N LYS A 29 -25.88 2.81 -22.26
CA LYS A 29 -24.65 3.15 -21.54
C LYS A 29 -24.93 2.96 -20.05
N ALA A 30 -24.19 2.08 -19.41
CA ALA A 30 -24.22 1.93 -17.97
C ALA A 30 -23.81 3.28 -17.34
N ALA A 31 -24.79 4.06 -16.94
CA ALA A 31 -24.56 5.22 -16.09
C ALA A 31 -24.19 4.69 -14.71
N SER A 32 -22.92 4.71 -14.34
CA SER A 32 -22.49 4.53 -12.96
C SER A 32 -23.19 5.61 -12.14
N SER A 33 -24.18 5.23 -11.33
CA SER A 33 -24.85 6.14 -10.41
C SER A 33 -23.83 6.61 -9.38
N LYS A 34 -23.35 7.85 -9.52
CA LYS A 34 -22.57 8.50 -8.46
C LYS A 34 -23.50 8.63 -7.25
N ALA A 35 -23.23 7.86 -6.19
CA ALA A 35 -23.95 8.03 -4.93
C ALA A 35 -23.56 9.40 -4.35
N ALA A 36 -24.54 10.26 -4.08
CA ALA A 36 -24.30 11.52 -3.39
C ALA A 36 -24.24 11.26 -1.88
N ALA A 37 -23.25 11.82 -1.21
CA ALA A 37 -23.20 11.87 0.25
C ALA A 37 -24.30 12.80 0.79
N ALA A 38 -24.65 12.67 2.08
CA ALA A 38 -25.68 13.50 2.72
C ALA A 38 -25.38 15.01 2.71
N ASP A 39 -24.13 15.40 2.46
CA ASP A 39 -23.63 16.78 2.35
C ASP A 39 -23.59 17.32 0.91
N GLY A 40 -24.15 16.61 -0.06
CA GLY A 40 -24.17 16.99 -1.48
C GLY A 40 -22.89 16.69 -2.26
N LYS A 41 -21.87 16.09 -1.62
CA LYS A 41 -20.62 15.70 -2.27
C LYS A 41 -20.77 14.40 -3.05
N THR A 42 -19.94 14.21 -4.06
CA THR A 42 -19.86 12.96 -4.80
C THR A 42 -19.05 11.95 -3.99
N THR A 43 -19.66 10.83 -3.58
CA THR A 43 -18.93 9.74 -2.93
C THR A 43 -18.13 8.95 -3.95
N VAL A 44 -16.84 8.75 -3.67
CA VAL A 44 -15.91 7.94 -4.47
C VAL A 44 -15.16 6.96 -3.59
N LYS A 45 -14.91 5.77 -4.12
CA LYS A 45 -14.20 4.72 -3.39
C LYS A 45 -12.69 4.94 -3.46
N LEU A 46 -12.06 4.92 -2.28
CA LEU A 46 -10.62 4.84 -2.09
C LEU A 46 -10.27 3.51 -1.45
N VAL A 47 -9.26 2.81 -1.96
CA VAL A 47 -8.81 1.51 -1.43
C VAL A 47 -7.42 1.61 -0.83
N LEU A 48 -7.29 1.05 0.38
CA LEU A 48 -6.05 0.89 1.13
C LEU A 48 -5.74 -0.59 1.31
N SER A 49 -4.48 -0.92 1.60
CA SER A 49 -4.12 -2.28 2.01
C SER A 49 -4.77 -2.62 3.36
N SER A 50 -5.25 -3.86 3.49
CA SER A 50 -5.80 -4.38 4.75
C SER A 50 -4.75 -5.04 5.65
N THR A 51 -3.49 -5.17 5.22
CA THR A 51 -2.49 -6.03 5.88
C THR A 51 -1.11 -5.40 6.07
N GLU A 52 -0.88 -4.16 5.61
CA GLU A 52 0.45 -3.54 5.59
C GLU A 52 0.67 -2.60 6.79
N ARG A 53 1.09 -3.17 7.92
CA ARG A 53 1.49 -2.37 9.09
C ARG A 53 2.87 -1.76 8.89
N PRO A 54 3.07 -0.50 9.33
CA PRO A 54 2.13 0.47 9.90
C PRO A 54 1.47 1.38 8.86
N LEU A 55 1.57 1.08 7.55
CA LEU A 55 0.99 1.90 6.46
C LEU A 55 -0.54 1.93 6.57
N SER A 56 -1.17 0.78 6.41
CA SER A 56 -2.61 0.60 6.58
C SER A 56 -2.93 -0.87 6.86
N TRP A 57 -3.85 -1.09 7.78
CA TRP A 57 -4.36 -2.43 8.08
C TRP A 57 -5.74 -2.36 8.72
N ALA A 58 -6.47 -3.47 8.65
CA ALA A 58 -7.69 -3.67 9.42
C ALA A 58 -7.37 -4.46 10.70
N ASP A 59 -7.92 -4.02 11.84
CA ASP A 59 -7.85 -4.80 13.08
C ASP A 59 -8.82 -6.00 13.05
N GLU A 60 -8.84 -6.79 14.12
CA GLU A 60 -9.70 -7.99 14.25
C GLU A 60 -11.21 -7.68 14.14
N ASN A 61 -11.60 -6.44 14.35
CA ASN A 61 -12.96 -5.95 14.21
C ASN A 61 -13.22 -5.31 12.83
N GLY A 62 -12.26 -5.35 11.93
CA GLY A 62 -12.34 -4.72 10.61
C GLY A 62 -12.13 -3.20 10.62
N LYS A 63 -11.70 -2.61 11.75
CA LYS A 63 -11.46 -1.17 11.84
C LYS A 63 -10.12 -0.81 11.20
N LEU A 64 -10.16 0.11 10.23
CA LEU A 64 -8.99 0.63 9.56
C LEU A 64 -8.12 1.48 10.48
N GLN A 65 -6.82 1.30 10.35
CA GLN A 65 -5.77 2.03 11.07
C GLN A 65 -4.55 2.17 10.17
N GLY A 66 -3.65 3.09 10.52
CA GLY A 66 -2.35 3.22 9.88
C GLY A 66 -2.02 4.63 9.46
N TYR A 67 -0.77 4.79 9.03
CA TYR A 67 -0.21 6.04 8.55
C TYR A 67 -1.03 6.64 7.39
N GLU A 68 -1.27 5.84 6.35
CA GLU A 68 -2.02 6.30 5.19
C GLU A 68 -3.50 6.50 5.51
N TYR A 69 -4.09 5.67 6.39
CA TYR A 69 -5.46 5.89 6.84
C TYR A 69 -5.63 7.26 7.50
N ASP A 70 -4.72 7.65 8.39
CA ASP A 70 -4.77 8.97 9.04
C ASP A 70 -4.63 10.11 8.02
N ILE A 71 -3.73 9.97 7.05
CA ILE A 71 -3.60 10.96 5.95
C ILE A 71 -4.93 11.10 5.22
N TRP A 72 -5.55 9.99 4.83
CA TRP A 72 -6.79 10.02 4.07
C TRP A 72 -7.98 10.55 4.86
N GLN A 73 -8.00 10.37 6.18
CA GLN A 73 -8.97 11.05 7.04
C GLN A 73 -8.82 12.58 6.97
N GLU A 74 -7.59 13.09 6.98
CA GLU A 74 -7.32 14.53 6.87
C GLU A 74 -7.59 15.06 5.45
N VAL A 75 -7.20 14.32 4.41
CA VAL A 75 -7.53 14.68 3.01
C VAL A 75 -9.05 14.79 2.85
N ASN A 76 -9.81 13.81 3.33
CA ASN A 76 -11.27 13.77 3.20
C ASN A 76 -11.97 15.00 3.80
N LYS A 77 -11.44 15.55 4.91
CA LYS A 77 -11.93 16.80 5.53
C LYS A 77 -11.69 18.03 4.65
N ASN A 78 -10.67 18.00 3.78
CA ASN A 78 -10.26 19.11 2.94
C ASN A 78 -10.85 19.06 1.52
N LEU A 79 -11.47 17.96 1.09
CA LEU A 79 -12.14 17.87 -0.20
C LEU A 79 -13.42 18.71 -0.20
N LYS A 80 -13.69 19.41 -1.34
CA LYS A 80 -14.84 20.29 -1.50
C LYS A 80 -16.04 19.57 -2.10
N ASP A 81 -15.83 18.89 -3.21
CA ASP A 81 -16.89 18.32 -4.03
C ASP A 81 -16.97 16.78 -3.91
N TYR A 82 -16.03 16.18 -3.18
CA TYR A 82 -15.94 14.73 -3.01
C TYR A 82 -15.93 14.30 -1.55
N HIS A 83 -16.45 13.09 -1.34
CA HIS A 83 -16.32 12.34 -0.09
C HIS A 83 -15.68 10.99 -0.40
N LEU A 84 -14.61 10.63 0.31
CA LEU A 84 -13.92 9.35 0.12
C LEU A 84 -14.55 8.29 1.01
N ASP A 85 -15.11 7.26 0.38
CA ASP A 85 -15.46 5.98 1.03
C ASP A 85 -14.17 5.12 1.10
N ILE A 86 -13.54 5.11 2.28
CA ILE A 86 -12.23 4.47 2.48
C ILE A 86 -12.43 3.01 2.84
N GLN A 87 -11.97 2.11 2.01
CA GLN A 87 -12.10 0.67 2.17
C GLN A 87 -10.73 -0.01 2.28
N ALA A 88 -10.64 -1.04 3.16
CA ALA A 88 -9.48 -1.92 3.22
C ALA A 88 -9.70 -3.15 2.35
N VAL A 89 -8.74 -3.46 1.50
CA VAL A 89 -8.76 -4.65 0.65
C VAL A 89 -7.38 -5.32 0.67
N PRO A 90 -7.29 -6.62 0.36
CA PRO A 90 -5.99 -7.25 0.13
C PRO A 90 -5.22 -6.52 -0.98
N PRO A 91 -3.87 -6.40 -0.88
CA PRO A 91 -3.07 -5.64 -1.84
C PRO A 91 -3.31 -6.01 -3.31
N GLU A 92 -3.45 -7.30 -3.60
CA GLU A 92 -3.73 -7.81 -4.95
C GLU A 92 -5.10 -7.39 -5.49
N THR A 93 -6.04 -7.03 -4.62
CA THR A 93 -7.37 -6.57 -5.00
C THR A 93 -7.37 -5.08 -5.38
N GLN A 94 -6.43 -4.29 -4.86
CA GLN A 94 -6.33 -2.85 -5.15
C GLN A 94 -6.17 -2.60 -6.65
N ASP A 95 -5.23 -3.29 -7.31
CA ASP A 95 -4.96 -3.12 -8.74
C ASP A 95 -6.18 -3.51 -9.58
N VAL A 96 -6.86 -4.61 -9.25
CA VAL A 96 -8.09 -5.05 -9.93
C VAL A 96 -9.20 -4.01 -9.83
N MET A 97 -9.39 -3.41 -8.64
CA MET A 97 -10.42 -2.38 -8.42
C MET A 97 -10.10 -1.07 -9.14
N MET A 98 -8.82 -0.71 -9.24
CA MET A 98 -8.38 0.46 -10.00
C MET A 98 -8.54 0.25 -11.51
N GLU A 99 -8.14 -0.90 -12.03
CA GLU A 99 -8.24 -1.26 -13.46
C GLU A 99 -9.70 -1.36 -13.93
N SER A 100 -10.57 -1.95 -13.11
CA SER A 100 -12.00 -2.02 -13.41
C SER A 100 -12.72 -0.66 -13.26
N GLY A 101 -12.10 0.30 -12.58
CA GLY A 101 -12.70 1.59 -12.24
C GLY A 101 -13.74 1.53 -11.10
N ASP A 102 -13.81 0.43 -10.36
CA ASP A 102 -14.62 0.32 -9.14
C ASP A 102 -14.06 1.21 -8.02
N ALA A 103 -12.74 1.27 -7.86
CA ALA A 103 -12.08 2.29 -7.06
C ALA A 103 -11.59 3.44 -7.95
N LYS A 104 -11.63 4.67 -7.41
CA LYS A 104 -11.15 5.88 -8.09
C LYS A 104 -9.79 6.33 -7.59
N VAL A 105 -9.43 5.92 -6.39
CA VAL A 105 -8.18 6.26 -5.71
C VAL A 105 -7.64 5.01 -5.04
N ALA A 106 -6.32 4.80 -5.12
CA ALA A 106 -5.64 3.77 -4.36
C ALA A 106 -4.35 4.33 -3.74
N SER A 107 -4.03 3.80 -2.55
CA SER A 107 -2.84 4.12 -1.78
C SER A 107 -2.36 2.86 -1.06
N GLY A 108 -1.05 2.69 -0.89
CA GLY A 108 -0.45 1.48 -0.34
C GLY A 108 1.07 1.48 -0.55
N GLY A 109 1.74 2.57 -0.14
CA GLY A 109 3.19 2.69 -0.29
C GLY A 109 3.67 2.73 -1.74
N TYR A 110 2.85 3.15 -2.68
CA TYR A 110 3.20 3.16 -4.10
C TYR A 110 4.34 4.11 -4.40
N TYR A 111 5.35 3.63 -5.13
CA TYR A 111 6.40 4.49 -5.67
C TYR A 111 5.96 5.12 -6.98
N ARG A 112 6.43 6.34 -7.23
CA ARG A 112 6.30 7.00 -8.52
C ARG A 112 7.08 6.23 -9.58
N THR A 113 6.41 5.79 -10.63
CA THR A 113 7.03 5.07 -11.75
C THR A 113 6.47 5.55 -13.07
N PRO A 114 7.22 5.49 -14.18
CA PRO A 114 6.73 5.86 -15.52
C PRO A 114 5.46 5.09 -15.92
N ARG A 115 5.33 3.82 -15.51
CA ARG A 115 4.12 3.03 -15.77
C ARG A 115 2.91 3.63 -15.05
N ARG A 116 3.04 3.96 -13.75
CA ARG A 116 1.92 4.54 -12.98
C ARG A 116 1.52 5.91 -13.51
N GLU A 117 2.46 6.74 -13.89
CA GLU A 117 2.16 8.05 -14.50
C GLU A 117 1.49 7.92 -15.87
N LYS A 118 1.81 6.85 -16.63
CA LYS A 118 1.12 6.54 -17.89
C LYS A 118 -0.31 6.07 -17.64
N ASP A 119 -0.54 5.21 -16.65
CA ASP A 119 -1.82 4.51 -16.48
C ASP A 119 -2.79 5.27 -15.55
N TYR A 120 -2.28 6.13 -14.66
CA TYR A 120 -3.02 6.88 -13.64
C TYR A 120 -2.63 8.36 -13.60
N ILE A 121 -3.44 9.18 -12.94
CA ILE A 121 -3.02 10.50 -12.48
C ILE A 121 -2.28 10.30 -11.16
N VAL A 122 -1.05 10.78 -11.08
CA VAL A 122 -0.22 10.72 -9.87
C VAL A 122 -0.01 12.13 -9.36
N PRO A 123 -0.65 12.57 -8.28
CA PRO A 123 -0.44 13.87 -7.65
C PRO A 123 1.06 14.14 -7.41
N LYS A 124 1.45 15.41 -7.44
CA LYS A 124 2.85 15.82 -7.31
C LYS A 124 3.35 15.69 -5.88
N THR A 125 2.51 16.08 -4.93
CA THR A 125 2.84 16.05 -3.51
C THR A 125 2.88 14.61 -3.00
N PRO A 126 4.04 14.12 -2.50
CA PRO A 126 4.11 12.78 -1.94
C PRO A 126 3.33 12.70 -0.64
N ILE A 127 2.76 11.53 -0.38
CA ILE A 127 2.08 11.23 0.89
C ILE A 127 3.03 10.67 1.94
N GLY A 128 4.23 10.27 1.56
CA GLY A 128 5.23 9.72 2.47
C GLY A 128 6.57 9.50 1.79
N VAL A 129 7.46 8.91 2.56
CA VAL A 129 8.82 8.55 2.12
C VAL A 129 9.14 7.14 2.57
N SER A 130 9.79 6.40 1.72
CA SER A 130 10.27 5.05 1.98
C SER A 130 11.74 4.95 1.62
N SER A 131 12.57 4.63 2.59
CA SER A 131 13.99 4.36 2.39
C SER A 131 14.26 2.87 2.43
N VAL A 132 14.89 2.36 1.38
CA VAL A 132 15.34 0.97 1.31
C VAL A 132 16.64 0.87 2.08
N MET A 133 16.56 0.24 3.26
CA MET A 133 17.66 0.09 4.21
C MET A 133 18.26 -1.31 4.16
N VAL A 134 19.49 -1.44 4.67
CA VAL A 134 20.11 -2.73 4.97
C VAL A 134 20.01 -2.95 6.47
N TYR A 135 19.30 -3.98 6.87
CA TYR A 135 19.12 -4.39 8.26
C TYR A 135 19.91 -5.65 8.57
N MET A 136 20.43 -5.75 9.78
CA MET A 136 21.15 -6.94 10.24
C MET A 136 21.09 -7.09 11.75
N SER A 137 21.56 -8.20 12.29
CA SER A 137 21.77 -8.36 13.72
C SER A 137 22.84 -7.40 14.22
N ARG A 138 22.84 -7.08 15.52
CA ARG A 138 23.91 -6.29 16.16
C ARG A 138 25.29 -6.89 15.92
N GLU A 139 25.43 -8.21 15.94
CA GLU A 139 26.68 -8.92 15.69
C GLU A 139 27.18 -8.66 14.25
N ASN A 140 26.30 -8.82 13.25
CA ASN A 140 26.66 -8.58 11.85
C ASN A 140 26.95 -7.10 11.57
N ALA A 141 26.28 -6.17 12.27
CA ALA A 141 26.56 -4.73 12.14
C ALA A 141 27.93 -4.31 12.68
N GLN A 142 28.57 -5.14 13.54
CA GLN A 142 29.95 -4.94 13.92
C GLN A 142 30.95 -5.39 12.84
N LYS A 143 30.52 -6.30 11.97
CA LYS A 143 31.34 -6.90 10.92
C LYS A 143 31.17 -6.23 9.56
N TYR A 144 29.96 -5.80 9.24
CA TYR A 144 29.59 -5.25 7.94
C TYR A 144 29.07 -3.83 8.10
N HIS A 145 29.61 -2.88 7.34
CA HIS A 145 29.25 -1.46 7.38
C HIS A 145 28.55 -0.97 6.11
N SER A 146 28.46 -1.85 5.10
CA SER A 146 27.78 -1.59 3.84
C SER A 146 27.18 -2.88 3.26
N LEU A 147 26.26 -2.76 2.28
CA LEU A 147 25.80 -3.92 1.51
C LEU A 147 26.96 -4.57 0.74
N GLU A 148 27.91 -3.76 0.28
CA GLU A 148 29.11 -4.23 -0.42
C GLU A 148 29.96 -5.13 0.50
N ASP A 149 30.17 -4.74 1.78
CA ASP A 149 30.87 -5.56 2.76
C ASP A 149 30.19 -6.91 2.99
N VAL A 150 28.85 -6.91 3.10
CA VAL A 150 28.06 -8.15 3.23
C VAL A 150 28.36 -9.08 2.05
N ILE A 151 28.26 -8.57 0.81
CA ILE A 151 28.43 -9.39 -0.39
C ILE A 151 29.86 -9.87 -0.54
N LYS A 152 30.85 -8.98 -0.40
CA LYS A 152 32.28 -9.33 -0.49
C LYS A 152 32.73 -10.26 0.63
N GLY A 153 32.12 -10.16 1.81
CA GLY A 153 32.36 -11.04 2.95
C GLY A 153 31.67 -12.40 2.85
N GLY A 154 30.96 -12.68 1.76
CA GLY A 154 30.23 -13.93 1.56
C GLY A 154 28.94 -14.04 2.37
N GLY A 155 28.43 -12.92 2.92
CA GLY A 155 27.16 -12.87 3.65
C GLY A 155 25.95 -13.11 2.75
N LYS A 156 24.91 -13.68 3.34
CA LYS A 156 23.68 -14.08 2.66
C LYS A 156 22.58 -13.04 2.89
N LEU A 157 21.93 -12.61 1.82
CA LEU A 157 20.77 -11.73 1.90
C LEU A 157 19.48 -12.53 2.04
N VAL A 158 18.54 -12.02 2.86
CA VAL A 158 17.15 -12.50 2.85
C VAL A 158 16.58 -12.32 1.43
N PRO A 159 16.00 -13.35 0.82
CA PRO A 159 15.48 -13.25 -0.54
C PRO A 159 14.27 -12.31 -0.62
N ASN A 160 14.10 -11.68 -1.78
CA ASN A 160 13.01 -10.74 -2.07
C ASN A 160 12.04 -11.31 -3.09
N THR A 161 10.83 -10.73 -3.15
CA THR A 161 9.83 -11.10 -4.15
C THR A 161 10.36 -10.84 -5.57
N PRO A 162 10.29 -11.82 -6.48
CA PRO A 162 10.72 -11.66 -7.86
C PRO A 162 10.00 -10.47 -8.53
N ASN A 163 10.74 -9.68 -9.29
CA ASN A 163 10.22 -8.50 -10.01
C ASN A 163 9.56 -7.41 -9.11
N GLY A 164 9.71 -7.51 -7.79
CA GLY A 164 9.24 -6.50 -6.84
C GLY A 164 10.13 -5.26 -6.79
N GLY A 165 9.66 -4.23 -6.08
CA GLY A 165 10.39 -2.95 -5.96
C GLY A 165 11.79 -3.11 -5.35
N ILE A 166 11.95 -3.97 -4.33
CA ILE A 166 13.24 -4.21 -3.68
C ILE A 166 14.18 -5.01 -4.60
N TYR A 167 13.64 -6.01 -5.32
CA TYR A 167 14.40 -6.73 -6.33
C TYR A 167 15.00 -5.76 -7.36
N LYS A 168 14.21 -4.79 -7.84
CA LYS A 168 14.69 -3.77 -8.76
C LYS A 168 15.79 -2.89 -8.14
N VAL A 169 15.62 -2.45 -6.89
CA VAL A 169 16.63 -1.67 -6.18
C VAL A 169 17.94 -2.44 -6.07
N LEU A 170 17.89 -3.72 -5.68
CA LEU A 170 19.07 -4.57 -5.60
C LEU A 170 19.73 -4.83 -6.96
N THR A 171 18.93 -5.03 -8.01
CA THR A 171 19.44 -5.22 -9.37
C THR A 171 20.16 -3.97 -9.87
N ASP A 172 19.54 -2.79 -9.68
CA ASP A 172 20.14 -1.51 -10.06
C ASP A 172 21.42 -1.23 -9.25
N TRP A 173 21.38 -1.50 -7.95
CA TRP A 173 22.55 -1.35 -7.08
C TRP A 173 23.68 -2.30 -7.53
N ASN A 174 23.39 -3.56 -7.81
CA ASN A 174 24.38 -4.52 -8.27
C ASN A 174 25.03 -4.11 -9.59
N ALA A 175 24.22 -3.62 -10.54
CA ALA A 175 24.72 -3.10 -11.81
C ALA A 175 25.67 -1.89 -11.62
N ALA A 176 25.39 -1.05 -10.63
CA ALA A 176 26.24 0.11 -10.28
C ALA A 176 27.51 -0.28 -9.49
N HIS A 177 27.60 -1.53 -9.01
CA HIS A 177 28.72 -2.06 -8.23
C HIS A 177 29.36 -3.29 -8.91
N ASP A 178 29.66 -3.18 -10.20
CA ASP A 178 30.39 -4.17 -11.00
C ASP A 178 29.79 -5.59 -10.97
N ASN A 179 28.49 -5.73 -10.70
CA ASN A 179 27.77 -6.98 -10.58
C ASN A 179 28.42 -7.99 -9.60
N ILE A 180 28.84 -7.49 -8.44
CA ILE A 180 29.49 -8.32 -7.40
C ILE A 180 28.59 -9.43 -6.84
N MET A 181 27.25 -9.30 -6.91
CA MET A 181 26.31 -10.38 -6.70
C MET A 181 26.14 -11.19 -7.98
N LYS A 182 26.35 -12.51 -7.94
CA LYS A 182 26.10 -13.38 -9.09
C LYS A 182 24.63 -13.35 -9.49
N GLU A 183 23.73 -13.34 -8.51
CA GLU A 183 22.28 -13.20 -8.68
C GLU A 183 21.68 -12.53 -7.45
N VAL A 184 20.61 -11.77 -7.66
CA VAL A 184 19.81 -11.22 -6.55
C VAL A 184 18.93 -12.35 -6.01
N PRO A 185 19.02 -12.68 -4.70
CA PRO A 185 18.24 -13.79 -4.14
C PRO A 185 16.74 -13.48 -4.16
N ILE A 186 15.94 -14.46 -4.65
CA ILE A 186 14.51 -14.35 -4.79
C ILE A 186 13.77 -15.50 -4.11
N GLN A 187 12.65 -15.17 -3.47
CA GLN A 187 11.67 -16.11 -2.94
C GLN A 187 10.34 -15.39 -2.80
N ASP A 188 9.28 -16.00 -3.30
CA ASP A 188 7.93 -15.48 -3.16
C ASP A 188 7.29 -15.83 -1.81
N GLY A 189 6.28 -15.07 -1.41
CA GLY A 189 5.40 -15.38 -0.29
C GLY A 189 5.98 -15.15 1.11
N LEU A 190 7.20 -14.63 1.27
CA LEU A 190 7.75 -14.33 2.59
C LEU A 190 7.11 -13.07 3.18
N THR A 191 6.47 -13.22 4.33
CA THR A 191 5.97 -12.11 5.14
C THR A 191 7.12 -11.31 5.79
N PRO A 192 6.92 -10.05 6.20
CA PRO A 192 7.92 -9.28 6.95
C PRO A 192 8.41 -10.01 8.21
N ALA A 193 7.50 -10.65 8.94
CA ALA A 193 7.83 -11.40 10.14
C ALA A 193 8.74 -12.61 9.86
N GLU A 194 8.48 -13.37 8.79
CA GLU A 194 9.33 -14.50 8.39
C GLU A 194 10.72 -14.04 7.95
N ARG A 195 10.82 -12.91 7.24
CA ARG A 195 12.10 -12.31 6.85
C ARG A 195 12.94 -11.95 8.08
N ILE A 196 12.34 -11.30 9.07
CA ILE A 196 13.02 -10.91 10.31
C ILE A 196 13.37 -12.14 11.16
N THR A 197 12.49 -13.15 11.19
CA THR A 197 12.76 -14.42 11.87
C THR A 197 13.96 -15.15 11.28
N SER A 198 14.08 -15.17 9.95
CA SER A 198 15.21 -15.82 9.28
C SER A 198 16.54 -15.10 9.55
N LEU A 199 16.50 -13.76 9.69
CA LEU A 199 17.65 -12.95 10.10
C LEU A 199 18.02 -13.24 11.59
N LYS A 200 17.01 -13.24 12.49
CA LYS A 200 17.20 -13.56 13.91
C LYS A 200 17.82 -14.93 14.13
N ASN A 201 17.43 -15.92 13.33
CA ASN A 201 17.93 -17.30 13.44
C ASN A 201 19.29 -17.52 12.76
N GLY A 202 19.90 -16.48 12.19
CA GLY A 202 21.20 -16.57 11.51
C GLY A 202 21.17 -17.34 10.18
N GLN A 203 19.99 -17.57 9.61
CA GLN A 203 19.85 -18.18 8.28
C GLN A 203 20.41 -17.24 7.19
N TYR A 204 20.25 -15.95 7.40
CA TYR A 204 20.75 -14.87 6.57
C TYR A 204 21.47 -13.82 7.40
N ASP A 205 22.36 -13.07 6.77
CA ASP A 205 23.22 -12.07 7.41
C ASP A 205 22.65 -10.66 7.32
N ALA A 206 21.93 -10.34 6.25
CA ALA A 206 21.31 -9.03 6.06
C ALA A 206 19.95 -9.12 5.35
N LEU A 207 19.07 -8.17 5.69
CA LEU A 207 17.76 -7.94 5.09
C LEU A 207 17.77 -6.56 4.40
N VAL A 208 17.50 -6.50 3.11
CA VAL A 208 17.24 -5.25 2.38
C VAL A 208 15.75 -5.04 2.34
N TYR A 209 15.27 -3.97 3.01
CA TYR A 209 13.83 -3.77 3.16
C TYR A 209 13.46 -2.29 3.39
N PRO A 210 12.24 -1.87 3.05
CA PRO A 210 11.77 -0.50 3.31
C PRO A 210 11.60 -0.22 4.81
N ASN A 211 12.01 0.97 5.25
CA ASN A 211 11.91 1.39 6.64
C ASN A 211 10.49 1.75 7.10
N ASN A 212 9.58 1.97 6.16
CA ASN A 212 8.18 2.31 6.43
C ASN A 212 7.26 1.07 6.56
N LEU A 213 7.82 -0.14 6.57
CA LEU A 213 7.09 -1.40 6.72
C LEU A 213 7.33 -2.07 8.10
N GLY A 214 7.61 -1.26 9.13
CA GLY A 214 7.58 -1.69 10.54
C GLY A 214 8.65 -2.70 10.96
N VAL A 215 9.80 -2.73 10.29
CA VAL A 215 10.89 -3.69 10.57
C VAL A 215 11.31 -3.65 12.04
N GLU A 216 11.55 -2.45 12.57
CA GLU A 216 12.00 -2.25 13.93
C GLU A 216 10.95 -2.68 14.97
N ASP A 217 9.68 -2.41 14.72
CA ASP A 217 8.58 -2.80 15.61
C ASP A 217 8.37 -4.32 15.63
N ILE A 218 8.44 -4.96 14.46
CA ILE A 218 8.35 -6.41 14.34
C ILE A 218 9.53 -7.08 15.06
N ALA A 219 10.76 -6.59 14.86
CA ALA A 219 11.94 -7.10 15.53
C ALA A 219 11.85 -6.94 17.05
N LYS A 220 11.40 -5.76 17.52
CA LYS A 220 11.16 -5.50 18.94
C LYS A 220 10.14 -6.45 19.56
N ALA A 221 9.01 -6.71 18.85
CA ALA A 221 8.01 -7.67 19.30
C ALA A 221 8.55 -9.10 19.39
N MET A 222 9.60 -9.42 18.62
CA MET A 222 10.31 -10.71 18.66
C MET A 222 11.46 -10.74 19.67
N ASN A 223 11.69 -9.70 20.46
CA ASN A 223 12.88 -9.53 21.31
C ASN A 223 14.18 -9.74 20.49
N PHE A 224 14.26 -9.12 19.32
CA PHE A 224 15.42 -9.19 18.45
C PHE A 224 15.97 -7.77 18.22
N GLU A 225 17.24 -7.59 18.54
CA GLU A 225 17.94 -6.32 18.30
C GLU A 225 18.41 -6.26 16.85
N ILE A 226 17.68 -5.50 16.04
CA ILE A 226 18.00 -5.26 14.63
C ILE A 226 18.65 -3.87 14.49
N VAL A 227 19.63 -3.78 13.62
CA VAL A 227 20.37 -2.55 13.31
C VAL A 227 20.17 -2.24 11.83
N ALA A 228 19.75 -1.02 11.52
CA ALA A 228 19.77 -0.49 10.16
C ALA A 228 21.14 0.19 9.91
N LEU A 229 21.74 -0.01 8.74
CA LEU A 229 22.88 0.78 8.32
C LEU A 229 22.48 2.25 8.08
N ASP A 230 23.40 3.19 8.30
CA ASP A 230 23.13 4.62 8.27
C ASP A 230 22.63 5.13 6.91
N ASN A 231 23.20 4.59 5.82
CA ASN A 231 22.90 5.05 4.48
C ASN A 231 21.88 4.15 3.78
N PRO A 232 20.73 4.70 3.34
CA PRO A 232 19.78 3.95 2.53
C PRO A 232 20.36 3.63 1.15
N LEU A 233 20.00 2.47 0.60
CA LEU A 233 20.32 2.13 -0.79
C LEU A 233 19.53 3.01 -1.76
N LYS A 234 18.33 3.40 -1.38
CA LYS A 234 17.46 4.27 -2.15
C LYS A 234 16.43 4.94 -1.26
N VAL A 235 16.16 6.20 -1.50
CA VAL A 235 15.04 6.95 -0.94
C VAL A 235 14.00 7.15 -2.02
N ASN A 236 12.74 6.80 -1.74
CA ASN A 236 11.63 6.93 -2.65
C ASN A 236 10.51 7.75 -2.01
N GLU A 237 9.90 8.61 -2.80
CA GLU A 237 8.58 9.17 -2.48
C GLU A 237 7.53 8.08 -2.57
N THR A 238 6.61 8.06 -1.60
CA THR A 238 5.37 7.29 -1.75
C THR A 238 4.24 8.20 -2.19
N VAL A 239 3.46 7.73 -3.15
CA VAL A 239 2.45 8.52 -3.85
C VAL A 239 1.12 7.79 -3.88
N VAL A 240 0.08 8.55 -4.18
CA VAL A 240 -1.26 8.04 -4.47
C VAL A 240 -1.46 7.92 -5.98
N ILE A 241 -2.33 7.01 -6.39
CA ILE A 241 -2.78 6.90 -7.77
C ILE A 241 -4.28 7.20 -7.86
N VAL A 242 -4.65 7.99 -8.86
CA VAL A 242 -6.04 8.38 -9.14
C VAL A 242 -6.39 7.95 -10.57
N ASN A 243 -7.58 7.44 -10.78
CA ASN A 243 -8.02 6.99 -12.10
C ASN A 243 -7.95 8.12 -13.13
N LYS A 244 -7.50 7.82 -14.35
CA LYS A 244 -7.26 8.82 -15.43
C LYS A 244 -8.44 9.74 -15.75
N ASN A 245 -9.66 9.27 -15.53
CA ASN A 245 -10.87 10.02 -15.85
C ASN A 245 -11.34 10.94 -14.69
N GLU A 246 -10.59 11.00 -13.59
CA GLU A 246 -10.98 11.71 -12.36
C GLU A 246 -10.05 12.92 -12.09
N GLN A 247 -9.77 13.75 -13.14
CA GLN A 247 -8.85 14.88 -13.01
C GLN A 247 -9.26 15.87 -11.90
N LYS A 248 -10.55 16.22 -11.81
CA LYS A 248 -11.04 17.13 -10.77
C LYS A 248 -10.81 16.58 -9.36
N LEU A 249 -11.01 15.28 -9.14
CA LEU A 249 -10.72 14.63 -7.88
C LEU A 249 -9.22 14.66 -7.58
N ALA A 250 -8.38 14.39 -8.58
CA ALA A 250 -6.93 14.44 -8.42
C ALA A 250 -6.44 15.85 -8.05
N ASP A 251 -7.01 16.89 -8.64
CA ASP A 251 -6.68 18.30 -8.35
C ASP A 251 -7.06 18.67 -6.90
N GLU A 252 -8.22 18.21 -6.42
CA GLU A 252 -8.63 18.44 -5.02
C GLU A 252 -7.74 17.66 -4.03
N ILE A 253 -7.35 16.42 -4.35
CA ILE A 253 -6.42 15.63 -3.56
C ILE A 253 -5.05 16.31 -3.52
N GLU A 254 -4.52 16.76 -4.66
CA GLU A 254 -3.27 17.51 -4.72
C GLU A 254 -3.30 18.75 -3.84
N ALA A 255 -4.35 19.56 -3.93
CA ALA A 255 -4.51 20.77 -3.13
C ALA A 255 -4.56 20.47 -1.62
N ALA A 256 -5.23 19.38 -1.23
CA ALA A 256 -5.28 18.94 0.17
C ALA A 256 -3.91 18.48 0.66
N LEU A 257 -3.20 17.65 -0.12
CA LEU A 257 -1.87 17.15 0.22
C LEU A 257 -0.84 18.30 0.29
N GLU A 258 -0.87 19.23 -0.67
CA GLU A 258 0.01 20.40 -0.67
C GLU A 258 -0.20 21.26 0.57
N LYS A 259 -1.47 21.51 0.96
CA LYS A 259 -1.78 22.20 2.21
C LYS A 259 -1.21 21.46 3.42
N MET A 260 -1.45 20.14 3.53
CA MET A 260 -0.98 19.31 4.64
C MET A 260 0.55 19.23 4.70
N SER A 261 1.22 19.27 3.56
CA SER A 261 2.68 19.35 3.49
C SER A 261 3.21 20.70 4.03
N LYS A 262 2.56 21.81 3.64
CA LYS A 262 2.95 23.17 4.04
C LYS A 262 2.68 23.50 5.51
N ASP A 263 1.58 22.99 6.07
CA ASP A 263 1.18 23.25 7.45
C ASP A 263 1.76 22.24 8.47
N GLY A 264 2.55 21.26 7.99
CA GLY A 264 3.23 20.29 8.82
C GLY A 264 2.35 19.09 9.24
N THR A 265 1.15 18.94 8.70
CA THR A 265 0.25 17.83 9.04
C THR A 265 0.82 16.48 8.60
N LEU A 266 1.39 16.37 7.39
CA LEU A 266 2.02 15.12 6.92
C LEU A 266 3.19 14.72 7.82
N GLN A 267 4.01 15.67 8.23
CA GLN A 267 5.16 15.46 9.12
C GLN A 267 4.71 14.93 10.49
N LYS A 268 3.68 15.54 11.09
CA LYS A 268 3.11 15.10 12.38
C LYS A 268 2.52 13.70 12.31
N ILE A 269 1.86 13.34 11.21
CA ILE A 269 1.36 11.98 11.00
C ILE A 269 2.53 11.00 10.86
N SER A 270 3.60 11.39 10.15
CA SER A 270 4.83 10.58 10.06
C SER A 270 5.45 10.35 11.45
N GLU A 271 5.61 11.39 12.26
CA GLU A 271 6.14 11.28 13.63
C GLU A 271 5.28 10.39 14.52
N LYS A 272 3.94 10.47 14.39
CA LYS A 272 3.02 9.63 15.14
C LYS A 272 3.25 8.15 14.89
N TRP A 273 3.46 7.75 13.63
CA TRP A 273 3.51 6.35 13.23
C TRP A 273 4.92 5.76 13.17
N TYR A 274 5.94 6.59 12.87
CA TYR A 274 7.32 6.16 12.67
C TYR A 274 8.28 6.72 13.73
N HIS A 275 7.78 7.50 14.71
CA HIS A 275 8.57 8.18 15.73
C HIS A 275 9.65 9.12 15.15
N LYS A 276 9.55 9.44 13.89
CA LYS A 276 10.44 10.33 13.13
C LYS A 276 9.71 10.93 11.92
N ASN A 277 10.17 12.08 11.46
CA ASN A 277 9.71 12.69 10.23
C ASN A 277 10.43 12.04 9.04
N LEU A 278 9.78 11.11 8.34
CA LEU A 278 10.39 10.43 7.18
C LEU A 278 10.68 11.38 6.02
N PHE A 279 10.00 12.54 5.91
CA PHE A 279 10.24 13.51 4.84
C PHE A 279 11.63 14.17 4.94
N ASP A 280 12.29 14.14 6.09
CA ASP A 280 13.66 14.66 6.22
C ASP A 280 14.66 13.86 5.38
N GLN A 281 14.39 12.59 5.12
CA GLN A 281 15.21 11.73 4.25
C GLN A 281 15.27 12.21 2.80
N LEU A 282 14.24 12.92 2.31
CA LEU A 282 14.28 13.53 0.97
C LEU A 282 15.28 14.68 0.87
N LYS A 283 15.49 15.42 1.97
CA LYS A 283 16.45 16.52 2.01
C LYS A 283 17.90 16.00 1.93
N ASP A 284 18.14 14.82 2.50
CA ASP A 284 19.46 14.19 2.55
C ASP A 284 19.79 13.44 1.25
N ALA A 285 18.78 12.90 0.56
CA ALA A 285 18.96 12.21 -0.72
C ALA A 285 19.24 13.14 -1.91
N GLY A 286 19.02 14.45 -1.77
CA GLY A 286 19.31 15.47 -2.78
C GLY A 286 20.67 16.14 -2.64
N LYS A 287 21.50 15.70 -1.67
CA LYS A 287 22.88 16.15 -1.45
C LYS A 287 23.87 15.14 -1.98
#